data_b694e3e39b07332f04bb9dfb312428dd
#
_entry.id   b694e3e39b07332f04bb9dfb312428dd
#
_cell.length_a   1.000
_cell.length_b   1.000
_cell.length_c   1.000
_cell.angle_alpha   90.00
_cell.angle_beta   90.00
_cell.angle_gamma   90.00
#
_symmetry.space_group_name_H-M   'P 1'
#
loop_
_entity.id
_entity.type
_entity.pdbx_description
1 polymer ?
#
loop_
_entity_poly.entity_id
_entity_poly.type
_entity_poly.pdbx_seq_one_letter_code
_entity_poly.pdbx_strand_id
1 'polypeptide(L)'
;MALLTIAEPGQSAAPHQQKLAVGIDLGTTHSLVASVRNGAPEVLNDLDGRALLPSVVRYFADGRVDVGHEARAAQADDPYNTIASVKRFMGRGLADLTGTKAAYRLVDAPGMVRLETDAGARSPVEVSAEILKVLRQRAEAALEGELVGAVITVPAYFDDPQRQATKDAARLAGLNVLRLLNEPTAAAVAYGLDHGSEGVYAVYDLGGGTFDFSILRLARGVFEVLAVNGDSALGGDDFDECIAGWVADQYEIEGARDWRKVRTTARAAKEALTENDEAIVQLALDDGATVSLTLDRQTFDGLTQTLVARTMVPVRKALRDAGLSVDEIQGVVLVGGATRMPAIRNACAKFFQQDPLTDLDPDRVVAMGAAIQANTLAGNHGADDWLLLDVIPLSLGLETMGGLAEKIIPRNSTLPLARAQDFTTFKDGQTALSIHVVQGDRELVQDCRSLARFELRGIPPMVAGAARIRVTFQVDADGLLSVSAREQTSGIEASIAVKPSYGLSDGEIADMLQDSQAHAQEDADARALSEQKVEAQRSLEAILPALAADGDELLSEEERVAIQEAIEELRTAMDETDGERIRLAVEELNRLTTPFAARRMDRAVQTALKGQKAEDLA
;
A
#
# COMPACT_ATOMS: atom_id res chain seq x y z
N MET A 1 22.24 42.61 21.95
CA MET A 1 20.76 42.68 22.00
C MET A 1 20.23 41.45 21.29
N ALA A 2 19.62 40.53 22.01
CA ALA A 2 18.93 39.39 21.40
C ALA A 2 17.59 39.92 20.84
N LEU A 3 17.36 39.71 19.54
CA LEU A 3 16.07 40.00 18.91
C LEU A 3 15.09 38.88 19.35
N LEU A 4 14.06 39.27 20.11
CA LEU A 4 12.91 38.39 20.36
C LEU A 4 12.08 38.34 19.09
N THR A 5 11.95 37.17 18.51
CA THR A 5 10.99 36.90 17.43
C THR A 5 9.60 36.89 18.07
N ILE A 6 8.80 37.90 17.82
CA ILE A 6 7.39 37.91 18.22
C ILE A 6 6.63 37.23 17.09
N ALA A 7 6.18 35.98 17.32
CA ALA A 7 5.26 35.31 16.41
C ALA A 7 3.84 35.90 16.63
N GLU A 8 3.11 36.12 15.55
CA GLU A 8 1.69 36.45 15.64
C GLU A 8 0.89 35.26 16.20
N PRO A 9 -0.19 35.52 16.96
CA PRO A 9 -1.02 34.44 17.50
C PRO A 9 -1.52 33.52 16.38
N GLY A 10 -1.08 32.24 16.41
CA GLY A 10 -1.42 31.22 15.45
C GLY A 10 -0.32 30.86 14.44
N GLN A 11 0.83 31.56 14.43
CA GLN A 11 1.92 31.31 13.46
C GLN A 11 3.09 30.47 13.97
N SER A 12 3.25 30.24 15.25
CA SER A 12 4.20 29.25 15.80
C SER A 12 3.69 28.68 17.11
N ALA A 13 3.92 27.37 17.33
CA ALA A 13 3.79 26.80 18.66
C ALA A 13 4.81 27.47 19.59
N ALA A 14 4.40 27.87 20.82
CA ALA A 14 5.33 28.38 21.81
C ALA A 14 6.46 27.33 22.02
N PRO A 15 7.73 27.78 22.27
CA PRO A 15 8.88 26.86 22.40
C PRO A 15 8.72 25.73 23.43
N HIS A 16 7.79 25.88 24.38
CA HIS A 16 7.44 24.87 25.41
C HIS A 16 6.23 24.02 25.05
N GLN A 17 5.73 24.08 23.81
CA GLN A 17 4.61 23.30 23.29
C GLN A 17 5.03 22.39 22.13
N GLN A 18 6.33 22.14 21.97
CA GLN A 18 6.78 21.16 20.97
C GLN A 18 6.16 19.80 21.28
N LYS A 19 5.38 19.27 20.35
CA LYS A 19 4.76 17.97 20.47
C LYS A 19 5.79 16.89 20.20
N LEU A 20 6.05 16.04 21.20
CA LEU A 20 7.05 14.98 21.08
C LEU A 20 6.52 13.87 20.16
N ALA A 21 7.14 13.71 19.01
CA ALA A 21 6.83 12.65 18.06
C ALA A 21 8.12 11.95 17.62
N VAL A 22 8.02 10.68 17.27
CA VAL A 22 9.16 9.85 16.91
C VAL A 22 8.93 9.07 15.63
N GLY A 23 10.03 8.80 14.92
CA GLY A 23 10.09 7.82 13.86
C GLY A 23 10.61 6.49 14.42
N ILE A 24 9.95 5.40 14.08
CA ILE A 24 10.35 4.05 14.48
C ILE A 24 10.56 3.21 13.24
N ASP A 25 11.75 2.66 13.12
CA ASP A 25 12.03 1.55 12.20
C ASP A 25 11.85 0.24 12.96
N LEU A 26 10.79 -0.49 12.66
CA LEU A 26 10.51 -1.83 13.20
C LEU A 26 11.11 -2.89 12.27
N GLY A 27 12.42 -3.10 12.35
CA GLY A 27 13.15 -3.99 11.46
C GLY A 27 13.05 -5.48 11.85
N THR A 28 13.34 -6.36 10.90
CA THR A 28 13.35 -7.83 11.12
C THR A 28 14.43 -8.25 12.13
N THR A 29 15.60 -7.64 12.06
CA THR A 29 16.78 -7.99 12.88
C THR A 29 17.05 -6.98 13.98
N HIS A 30 16.94 -5.70 13.67
CA HIS A 30 17.13 -4.59 14.58
C HIS A 30 16.01 -3.57 14.39
N SER A 31 15.65 -2.91 15.48
CA SER A 31 14.69 -1.81 15.46
C SER A 31 15.33 -0.56 16.07
N LEU A 32 14.89 0.61 15.61
CA LEU A 32 15.42 1.91 16.03
C LEU A 32 14.29 2.89 16.29
N VAL A 33 14.58 3.88 17.12
CA VAL A 33 13.74 5.06 17.32
C VAL A 33 14.56 6.31 17.15
N ALA A 34 14.01 7.30 16.44
CA ALA A 34 14.63 8.59 16.18
C ALA A 34 13.63 9.73 16.43
N SER A 35 14.15 10.91 16.68
CA SER A 35 13.35 12.14 16.81
C SER A 35 14.09 13.31 16.18
N VAL A 36 13.37 14.38 15.83
CA VAL A 36 13.99 15.64 15.40
C VAL A 36 14.32 16.47 16.62
N ARG A 37 15.61 16.76 16.80
CA ARG A 37 16.14 17.63 17.86
C ARG A 37 16.94 18.76 17.22
N ASN A 38 16.70 19.99 17.65
CA ASN A 38 17.41 21.16 17.13
C ASN A 38 17.37 21.28 15.59
N GLY A 39 16.29 20.82 14.98
CA GLY A 39 16.11 20.84 13.52
C GLY A 39 16.80 19.70 12.75
N ALA A 40 17.45 18.76 13.44
CA ALA A 40 18.09 17.60 12.81
C ALA A 40 17.51 16.27 13.32
N PRO A 41 17.33 15.25 12.46
CA PRO A 41 16.92 13.93 12.90
C PRO A 41 18.07 13.22 13.62
N GLU A 42 17.81 12.73 14.81
CA GLU A 42 18.76 12.00 15.64
C GLU A 42 18.17 10.67 16.11
N VAL A 43 18.97 9.60 16.04
CA VAL A 43 18.60 8.31 16.63
C VAL A 43 18.79 8.36 18.14
N LEU A 44 17.79 7.86 18.87
CA LEU A 44 17.79 7.85 20.33
C LEU A 44 18.46 6.58 20.86
N ASN A 45 19.56 6.74 21.59
CA ASN A 45 20.33 5.64 22.17
C ASN A 45 19.71 5.12 23.47
N ASP A 46 20.04 3.88 23.83
CA ASP A 46 19.78 3.34 25.16
C ASP A 46 20.78 3.90 26.21
N LEU A 47 20.63 3.46 27.46
CA LEU A 47 21.50 3.90 28.56
C LEU A 47 22.97 3.52 28.39
N ASP A 48 23.25 2.49 27.58
CA ASP A 48 24.62 2.03 27.25
C ASP A 48 25.18 2.73 25.99
N GLY A 49 24.45 3.69 25.43
CA GLY A 49 24.84 4.43 24.22
C GLY A 49 24.59 3.67 22.91
N ARG A 50 23.82 2.58 22.93
CA ARG A 50 23.55 1.76 21.75
C ARG A 50 22.27 2.25 21.05
N ALA A 51 22.37 2.50 19.73
CA ALA A 51 21.25 2.90 18.89
C ALA A 51 20.35 1.70 18.53
N LEU A 52 20.96 0.63 18.05
CA LEU A 52 20.28 -0.57 17.57
C LEU A 52 19.70 -1.40 18.71
N LEU A 53 18.41 -1.68 18.66
CA LEU A 53 17.73 -2.64 19.54
C LEU A 53 17.54 -3.93 18.75
N PRO A 54 18.14 -5.07 19.14
CA PRO A 54 17.86 -6.35 18.50
C PRO A 54 16.35 -6.66 18.57
N SER A 55 15.74 -7.02 17.45
CA SER A 55 14.31 -7.39 17.35
C SER A 55 14.10 -8.83 17.87
N VAL A 56 14.47 -9.04 19.13
CA VAL A 56 14.46 -10.34 19.82
C VAL A 56 13.73 -10.19 21.14
N VAL A 57 12.81 -11.12 21.43
CA VAL A 57 12.01 -11.14 22.65
C VAL A 57 12.08 -12.51 23.27
N ARG A 58 12.39 -12.60 24.57
CA ARG A 58 12.39 -13.82 25.36
C ARG A 58 11.27 -13.79 26.38
N TYR A 59 10.49 -14.86 26.40
CA TYR A 59 9.40 -15.06 27.36
C TYR A 59 9.79 -16.07 28.44
N PHE A 60 9.41 -15.78 29.69
CA PHE A 60 9.62 -16.66 30.83
C PHE A 60 8.28 -17.18 31.34
N ALA A 61 8.29 -18.39 31.88
CA ALA A 61 7.09 -19.01 32.44
C ALA A 61 6.48 -18.20 33.61
N ASP A 62 7.26 -17.39 34.31
CA ASP A 62 6.80 -16.49 35.39
C ASP A 62 6.19 -15.16 34.89
N GLY A 63 6.12 -14.98 33.57
CA GLY A 63 5.54 -13.79 32.92
C GLY A 63 6.53 -12.65 32.68
N ARG A 64 7.80 -12.77 33.04
CA ARG A 64 8.83 -11.81 32.66
C ARG A 64 9.09 -11.87 31.17
N VAL A 65 9.55 -10.74 30.62
CA VAL A 65 9.92 -10.62 29.20
C VAL A 65 11.23 -9.84 29.12
N ASP A 66 12.23 -10.42 28.46
CA ASP A 66 13.44 -9.71 28.07
C ASP A 66 13.34 -9.31 26.60
N VAL A 67 13.85 -8.13 26.25
CA VAL A 67 13.83 -7.60 24.88
C VAL A 67 15.20 -7.08 24.51
N GLY A 68 15.63 -7.32 23.28
CA GLY A 68 16.85 -6.77 22.75
C GLY A 68 18.10 -7.58 23.08
N HIS A 69 19.13 -6.92 23.60
CA HIS A 69 20.45 -7.52 23.78
C HIS A 69 20.46 -8.70 24.75
N GLU A 70 19.72 -8.62 25.85
CA GLU A 70 19.64 -9.70 26.84
C GLU A 70 18.92 -10.93 26.25
N ALA A 71 17.80 -10.71 25.55
CA ALA A 71 17.10 -11.77 24.85
C ALA A 71 17.99 -12.42 23.77
N ARG A 72 18.73 -11.59 23.00
CA ARG A 72 19.65 -12.09 21.97
C ARG A 72 20.77 -12.94 22.54
N ALA A 73 21.34 -12.56 23.69
CA ALA A 73 22.38 -13.33 24.35
C ALA A 73 21.88 -14.72 24.79
N ALA A 74 20.62 -14.83 25.20
CA ALA A 74 20.01 -16.09 25.62
C ALA A 74 19.53 -16.98 24.46
N GLN A 75 19.54 -16.50 23.22
CA GLN A 75 18.94 -17.19 22.06
C GLN A 75 19.54 -18.58 21.79
N ALA A 76 20.81 -18.77 22.08
CA ALA A 76 21.48 -20.07 21.92
C ALA A 76 21.07 -21.08 23.00
N ASP A 77 20.86 -20.61 24.24
CA ASP A 77 20.59 -21.46 25.39
C ASP A 77 19.10 -21.73 25.58
N ASP A 78 18.23 -20.80 25.16
CA ASP A 78 16.76 -20.90 25.30
C ASP A 78 16.06 -20.54 23.97
N PRO A 79 16.22 -21.35 22.93
CA PRO A 79 15.74 -21.04 21.58
C PRO A 79 14.23 -21.09 21.42
N TYR A 80 13.52 -21.85 22.26
CA TYR A 80 12.07 -22.02 22.15
C TYR A 80 11.31 -20.84 22.71
N ASN A 81 11.87 -20.18 23.72
CA ASN A 81 11.26 -19.03 24.38
C ASN A 81 11.79 -17.69 23.84
N THR A 82 12.84 -17.72 23.00
CA THR A 82 13.51 -16.53 22.46
C THR A 82 13.17 -16.36 20.99
N ILE A 83 12.23 -15.45 20.71
CA ILE A 83 11.68 -15.20 19.38
C ILE A 83 12.47 -14.09 18.70
N ALA A 84 13.00 -14.37 17.53
CA ALA A 84 13.67 -13.41 16.63
C ALA A 84 12.99 -13.39 15.26
N SER A 85 13.24 -12.34 14.48
CA SER A 85 12.73 -12.18 13.10
C SER A 85 11.21 -12.28 12.99
N VAL A 86 10.49 -11.87 14.02
CA VAL A 86 9.03 -11.99 14.12
C VAL A 86 8.27 -11.23 13.01
N LYS A 87 8.89 -10.18 12.44
CA LYS A 87 8.30 -9.37 11.37
C LYS A 87 7.87 -10.21 10.15
N ARG A 88 8.57 -11.34 9.90
CA ARG A 88 8.23 -12.28 8.80
C ARG A 88 6.89 -12.98 8.97
N PHE A 89 6.37 -13.06 10.20
CA PHE A 89 5.12 -13.72 10.54
C PHE A 89 3.94 -12.74 10.70
N MET A 90 4.21 -11.45 10.63
CA MET A 90 3.19 -10.41 10.77
C MET A 90 2.11 -10.55 9.70
N GLY A 91 0.84 -10.57 10.12
CA GLY A 91 -0.29 -10.66 9.22
C GLY A 91 -0.43 -11.99 8.45
N ARG A 92 0.36 -13.02 8.76
CA ARG A 92 0.40 -14.30 8.05
C ARG A 92 -0.31 -15.41 8.81
N GLY A 93 -1.09 -16.23 8.08
CA GLY A 93 -1.62 -17.50 8.56
C GLY A 93 -0.61 -18.65 8.37
N LEU A 94 -0.89 -19.80 8.96
CA LEU A 94 0.00 -20.97 8.83
C LEU A 94 0.12 -21.45 7.36
N ALA A 95 -0.94 -21.31 6.58
CA ALA A 95 -0.94 -21.68 5.15
C ALA A 95 0.03 -20.82 4.30
N ASP A 96 0.23 -19.55 4.68
CA ASP A 96 1.12 -18.63 3.97
C ASP A 96 2.61 -18.92 4.22
N LEU A 97 2.91 -19.76 5.22
CA LEU A 97 4.26 -20.09 5.67
C LEU A 97 4.75 -21.46 5.18
N THR A 98 4.04 -22.09 4.24
CA THR A 98 4.42 -23.39 3.66
C THR A 98 5.78 -23.29 2.97
N GLY A 99 6.74 -24.10 3.44
CA GLY A 99 8.14 -24.09 2.93
C GLY A 99 9.13 -23.24 3.74
N THR A 100 8.67 -22.43 4.69
CA THR A 100 9.54 -21.70 5.60
C THR A 100 10.02 -22.64 6.71
N LYS A 101 11.33 -22.85 6.82
CA LYS A 101 11.92 -23.55 7.96
C LYS A 101 11.85 -22.63 9.19
N ALA A 102 10.73 -22.66 9.89
CA ALA A 102 10.61 -21.92 11.15
C ALA A 102 11.39 -22.63 12.25
N ALA A 103 12.21 -21.87 12.97
CA ALA A 103 12.92 -22.37 14.15
C ALA A 103 11.99 -22.57 15.37
N TYR A 104 10.72 -22.15 15.23
CA TYR A 104 9.70 -22.11 16.29
C TYR A 104 8.61 -23.14 16.05
N ARG A 105 7.92 -23.53 17.12
CA ARG A 105 6.67 -24.29 17.02
C ARG A 105 5.55 -23.32 16.68
N LEU A 106 5.07 -23.40 15.44
CA LEU A 106 3.96 -22.60 14.96
C LEU A 106 2.63 -23.31 15.25
N VAL A 107 1.68 -22.58 15.79
CA VAL A 107 0.34 -23.05 16.10
C VAL A 107 -0.63 -22.30 15.19
N ASP A 108 -1.51 -23.04 14.53
CA ASP A 108 -2.58 -22.45 13.72
C ASP A 108 -3.61 -21.77 14.63
N ALA A 109 -3.98 -20.55 14.26
CA ALA A 109 -4.99 -19.79 14.97
C ALA A 109 -5.80 -18.90 13.99
N PRO A 110 -7.05 -18.57 14.31
CA PRO A 110 -7.85 -17.69 13.47
C PRO A 110 -7.15 -16.37 13.20
N GLY A 111 -6.96 -16.05 11.93
CA GLY A 111 -6.44 -14.78 11.45
C GLY A 111 -4.92 -14.66 11.37
N MET A 112 -4.15 -15.27 12.27
CA MET A 112 -2.68 -15.17 12.27
C MET A 112 -2.05 -16.33 13.03
N VAL A 113 -0.91 -16.84 12.53
CA VAL A 113 -0.10 -17.86 13.22
C VAL A 113 0.29 -17.41 14.63
N ARG A 114 0.47 -18.37 15.55
CA ARG A 114 1.03 -18.13 16.88
C ARG A 114 2.31 -18.93 17.08
N LEU A 115 3.19 -18.39 17.91
CA LEU A 115 4.45 -19.00 18.30
C LEU A 115 4.28 -19.56 19.73
N GLU A 116 4.55 -20.85 19.90
CA GLU A 116 4.44 -21.52 21.20
C GLU A 116 5.68 -21.23 22.05
N THR A 117 5.45 -20.80 23.29
CA THR A 117 6.48 -20.56 24.31
C THR A 117 6.03 -21.15 25.64
N ASP A 118 6.93 -21.28 26.62
CA ASP A 118 6.60 -21.73 27.97
C ASP A 118 5.65 -20.76 28.71
N ALA A 119 5.57 -19.52 28.27
CA ALA A 119 4.61 -18.52 28.73
C ALA A 119 3.26 -18.57 27.97
N GLY A 120 3.05 -19.59 27.12
CA GLY A 120 1.89 -19.74 26.24
C GLY A 120 2.12 -19.27 24.81
N ALA A 121 1.12 -19.46 23.97
CA ALA A 121 1.19 -19.10 22.55
C ALA A 121 1.11 -17.57 22.36
N ARG A 122 2.08 -16.99 21.66
CA ARG A 122 2.19 -15.55 21.37
C ARG A 122 1.96 -15.27 19.89
N SER A 123 1.20 -14.24 19.59
CA SER A 123 1.06 -13.76 18.21
C SER A 123 2.26 -12.90 17.80
N PRO A 124 2.59 -12.79 16.51
CA PRO A 124 3.59 -11.86 16.01
C PRO A 124 3.33 -10.40 16.43
N VAL A 125 2.05 -10.02 16.56
CA VAL A 125 1.62 -8.71 17.03
C VAL A 125 2.02 -8.46 18.49
N GLU A 126 1.79 -9.44 19.39
CA GLU A 126 2.20 -9.36 20.80
C GLU A 126 3.72 -9.25 20.93
N VAL A 127 4.48 -10.05 20.16
CA VAL A 127 5.95 -10.00 20.18
C VAL A 127 6.48 -8.66 19.67
N SER A 128 5.93 -8.14 18.57
CA SER A 128 6.31 -6.82 18.05
C SER A 128 5.93 -5.68 18.99
N ALA A 129 4.83 -5.83 19.73
CA ALA A 129 4.43 -4.86 20.75
C ALA A 129 5.45 -4.74 21.89
N GLU A 130 6.10 -5.84 22.32
CA GLU A 130 7.15 -5.77 23.34
C GLU A 130 8.37 -4.97 22.85
N ILE A 131 8.77 -5.13 21.57
CA ILE A 131 9.84 -4.34 20.96
C ILE A 131 9.46 -2.85 20.95
N LEU A 132 8.25 -2.54 20.49
CA LEU A 132 7.75 -1.17 20.40
C LEU A 132 7.60 -0.50 21.78
N LYS A 133 7.24 -1.25 22.83
CA LYS A 133 7.22 -0.75 24.23
C LYS A 133 8.59 -0.28 24.67
N VAL A 134 9.65 -1.05 24.41
CA VAL A 134 11.02 -0.68 24.76
C VAL A 134 11.46 0.58 24.00
N LEU A 135 11.16 0.68 22.70
CA LEU A 135 11.49 1.86 21.90
C LEU A 135 10.71 3.10 22.37
N ARG A 136 9.43 2.94 22.71
CA ARG A 136 8.63 4.01 23.30
C ARG A 136 9.24 4.52 24.61
N GLN A 137 9.52 3.60 25.54
CA GLN A 137 10.12 3.95 26.85
C GLN A 137 11.47 4.66 26.68
N ARG A 138 12.31 4.17 25.76
CA ARG A 138 13.59 4.83 25.39
C ARG A 138 13.34 6.25 24.91
N ALA A 139 12.37 6.44 24.03
CA ALA A 139 12.07 7.74 23.47
C ALA A 139 11.52 8.71 24.53
N GLU A 140 10.54 8.26 25.34
CA GLU A 140 9.97 9.08 26.43
C GLU A 140 11.03 9.49 27.46
N ALA A 141 11.95 8.58 27.78
CA ALA A 141 13.07 8.88 28.68
C ALA A 141 14.06 9.88 28.06
N ALA A 142 14.43 9.69 26.78
CA ALA A 142 15.38 10.56 26.10
C ALA A 142 14.83 11.95 25.78
N LEU A 143 13.51 12.07 25.60
CA LEU A 143 12.80 13.32 25.28
C LEU A 143 12.17 13.97 26.52
N GLU A 144 12.24 13.32 27.68
CA GLU A 144 11.72 13.80 28.98
C GLU A 144 10.22 14.15 28.93
N GLY A 145 9.41 13.37 28.18
CA GLY A 145 7.98 13.62 28.05
C GLY A 145 7.22 12.53 27.31
N GLU A 146 5.89 12.64 27.36
CA GLU A 146 4.98 11.72 26.67
C GLU A 146 4.94 11.99 25.16
N LEU A 147 4.89 10.91 24.38
CA LEU A 147 4.80 11.01 22.93
C LEU A 147 3.35 11.26 22.49
N VAL A 148 3.15 12.24 21.60
CA VAL A 148 1.84 12.44 20.93
C VAL A 148 1.58 11.35 19.88
N GLY A 149 2.63 10.71 19.37
CA GLY A 149 2.53 9.59 18.43
C GLY A 149 3.84 9.25 17.74
N ALA A 150 3.78 8.27 16.88
CA ALA A 150 4.90 7.76 16.12
C ALA A 150 4.55 7.55 14.65
N VAL A 151 5.52 7.78 13.76
CA VAL A 151 5.54 7.23 12.40
C VAL A 151 6.33 5.92 12.47
N ILE A 152 5.72 4.83 12.02
CA ILE A 152 6.34 3.50 12.03
C ILE A 152 6.56 3.06 10.59
N THR A 153 7.76 2.57 10.27
CA THR A 153 8.06 2.14 8.91
C THR A 153 7.67 0.69 8.66
N VAL A 154 7.28 0.43 7.42
CA VAL A 154 6.92 -0.89 6.91
C VAL A 154 7.54 -1.08 5.53
N PRO A 155 7.88 -2.31 5.12
CA PRO A 155 8.26 -2.61 3.75
C PRO A 155 7.18 -2.14 2.76
N ALA A 156 7.59 -1.69 1.57
CA ALA A 156 6.66 -1.21 0.56
C ALA A 156 5.65 -2.30 0.13
N TYR A 157 6.09 -3.56 0.06
CA TYR A 157 5.27 -4.73 -0.31
C TYR A 157 4.35 -5.25 0.81
N PHE A 158 4.37 -4.67 2.02
CA PHE A 158 3.45 -5.10 3.07
C PHE A 158 2.01 -4.92 2.63
N ASP A 159 1.28 -6.04 2.65
CA ASP A 159 -0.17 -6.03 2.43
C ASP A 159 -0.94 -5.46 3.64
N ASP A 160 -2.24 -5.24 3.48
CA ASP A 160 -3.07 -4.66 4.53
C ASP A 160 -3.12 -5.48 5.83
N PRO A 161 -3.19 -6.83 5.82
CA PRO A 161 -3.06 -7.62 7.04
C PRO A 161 -1.77 -7.33 7.80
N GLN A 162 -0.64 -7.21 7.11
CA GLN A 162 0.66 -6.90 7.70
C GLN A 162 0.73 -5.45 8.23
N ARG A 163 0.20 -4.49 7.48
CA ARG A 163 0.08 -3.09 7.90
C ARG A 163 -0.85 -2.95 9.12
N GLN A 164 -2.00 -3.64 9.11
CA GLN A 164 -2.91 -3.64 10.25
C GLN A 164 -2.30 -4.28 11.47
N ALA A 165 -1.60 -5.41 11.32
CA ALA A 165 -0.88 -6.08 12.39
C ALA A 165 0.18 -5.16 13.02
N THR A 166 0.88 -4.34 12.20
CA THR A 166 1.84 -3.34 12.68
C THR A 166 1.15 -2.24 13.50
N LYS A 167 -0.01 -1.74 13.06
CA LYS A 167 -0.81 -0.77 13.82
C LYS A 167 -1.31 -1.35 15.14
N ASP A 168 -1.75 -2.62 15.13
CA ASP A 168 -2.25 -3.29 16.32
C ASP A 168 -1.11 -3.54 17.33
N ALA A 169 0.09 -3.88 16.87
CA ALA A 169 1.28 -3.97 17.71
C ALA A 169 1.63 -2.63 18.38
N ALA A 170 1.57 -1.54 17.61
CA ALA A 170 1.79 -0.20 18.14
C ALA A 170 0.73 0.19 19.18
N ARG A 171 -0.54 -0.11 18.93
CA ARG A 171 -1.63 0.12 19.88
C ARG A 171 -1.45 -0.66 21.17
N LEU A 172 -1.04 -1.95 21.10
CA LEU A 172 -0.71 -2.75 22.26
C LEU A 172 0.51 -2.23 23.03
N ALA A 173 1.44 -1.58 22.35
CA ALA A 173 2.56 -0.87 22.96
C ALA A 173 2.18 0.49 23.57
N GLY A 174 0.94 0.94 23.41
CA GLY A 174 0.46 2.24 23.87
C GLY A 174 0.97 3.41 23.01
N LEU A 175 1.34 3.16 21.75
CA LEU A 175 1.73 4.18 20.77
C LEU A 175 0.52 4.59 19.92
N ASN A 176 0.35 5.89 19.74
CA ASN A 176 -0.53 6.45 18.73
C ASN A 176 0.20 6.46 17.39
N VAL A 177 -0.30 5.74 16.39
CA VAL A 177 0.29 5.72 15.05
C VAL A 177 -0.17 6.95 14.27
N LEU A 178 0.73 7.89 14.05
CA LEU A 178 0.47 9.06 13.20
C LEU A 178 0.38 8.67 11.73
N ARG A 179 1.25 7.76 11.31
CA ARG A 179 1.29 7.19 9.94
C ARG A 179 2.13 5.92 9.91
N LEU A 180 1.78 4.98 9.01
CA LEU A 180 2.73 3.99 8.50
C LEU A 180 3.40 4.56 7.25
N LEU A 181 4.74 4.51 7.21
CA LEU A 181 5.54 5.04 6.12
C LEU A 181 6.32 3.91 5.46
N ASN A 182 6.38 3.87 4.14
CA ASN A 182 7.19 2.86 3.44
C ASN A 182 8.68 3.10 3.70
N GLU A 183 9.43 2.05 4.01
CA GLU A 183 10.87 2.09 4.29
C GLU A 183 11.68 2.82 3.21
N PRO A 184 11.49 2.53 1.89
CA PRO A 184 12.20 3.24 0.85
C PRO A 184 11.86 4.75 0.79
N THR A 185 10.62 5.11 1.07
CA THR A 185 10.21 6.52 1.15
C THR A 185 10.85 7.23 2.35
N ALA A 186 10.89 6.57 3.52
CA ALA A 186 11.58 7.11 4.69
C ALA A 186 13.07 7.34 4.41
N ALA A 187 13.74 6.38 3.78
CA ALA A 187 15.14 6.53 3.39
C ALA A 187 15.36 7.73 2.45
N ALA A 188 14.51 7.89 1.45
CA ALA A 188 14.59 9.02 0.52
C ALA A 188 14.39 10.38 1.24
N VAL A 189 13.45 10.47 2.17
CA VAL A 189 13.23 11.67 3.01
C VAL A 189 14.46 12.01 3.85
N ALA A 190 15.11 11.00 4.44
CA ALA A 190 16.31 11.23 5.25
C ALA A 190 17.49 11.81 4.46
N TYR A 191 17.61 11.47 3.18
CA TYR A 191 18.60 12.05 2.29
C TYR A 191 18.23 13.47 1.79
N GLY A 192 17.07 14.01 2.21
CA GLY A 192 16.61 15.33 1.78
C GLY A 192 16.26 15.39 0.30
N LEU A 193 15.93 14.26 -0.31
CA LEU A 193 15.58 14.20 -1.74
C LEU A 193 14.27 14.95 -2.01
N ASP A 194 13.42 15.14 -1.00
CA ASP A 194 12.20 15.94 -1.04
C ASP A 194 12.43 17.45 -1.24
N HIS A 195 13.63 17.95 -0.86
CA HIS A 195 13.98 19.38 -0.92
C HIS A 195 14.77 19.78 -2.21
N GLY A 196 15.21 18.82 -3.00
CA GLY A 196 16.27 19.13 -3.97
C GLY A 196 15.87 19.09 -5.42
N SER A 197 15.58 17.97 -5.97
CA SER A 197 15.41 17.81 -7.41
C SER A 197 14.36 16.78 -7.74
N GLU A 198 13.44 17.15 -8.62
CA GLU A 198 12.58 16.18 -9.27
C GLU A 198 13.45 15.15 -9.98
N GLY A 199 13.10 13.86 -9.85
CA GLY A 199 13.90 12.81 -10.48
C GLY A 199 13.49 11.40 -10.09
N VAL A 200 14.25 10.44 -10.58
CA VAL A 200 14.05 9.02 -10.28
C VAL A 200 15.20 8.50 -9.43
N TYR A 201 14.87 7.88 -8.32
CA TYR A 201 15.82 7.34 -7.36
C TYR A 201 15.56 5.86 -7.12
N ALA A 202 16.61 5.11 -6.87
CA ALA A 202 16.53 3.72 -6.47
C ALA A 202 16.86 3.58 -4.99
N VAL A 203 16.12 2.72 -4.29
CA VAL A 203 16.43 2.30 -2.92
C VAL A 203 16.73 0.82 -2.94
N TYR A 204 17.94 0.46 -2.53
CA TYR A 204 18.44 -0.89 -2.45
C TYR A 204 18.55 -1.27 -0.97
N ASP A 205 17.56 -2.00 -0.48
CA ASP A 205 17.47 -2.40 0.92
C ASP A 205 17.84 -3.87 1.08
N LEU A 206 19.02 -4.13 1.65
CA LEU A 206 19.48 -5.48 2.00
C LEU A 206 19.60 -5.59 3.51
N GLY A 207 18.54 -6.09 4.12
CA GLY A 207 18.44 -6.34 5.54
C GLY A 207 19.09 -7.67 5.97
N GLY A 208 18.76 -8.12 7.19
CA GLY A 208 19.25 -9.40 7.69
C GLY A 208 18.64 -10.61 7.00
N GLY A 209 17.42 -10.53 6.51
CA GLY A 209 16.71 -11.68 5.98
C GLY A 209 15.89 -11.43 4.72
N THR A 210 15.80 -10.20 4.25
CA THR A 210 15.07 -9.81 3.04
C THR A 210 15.91 -8.86 2.21
N PHE A 211 15.68 -8.92 0.92
CA PHE A 211 16.20 -7.96 -0.05
C PHE A 211 15.04 -7.29 -0.75
N ASP A 212 15.01 -5.96 -0.71
CA ASP A 212 13.99 -5.12 -1.32
C ASP A 212 14.63 -4.07 -2.22
N PHE A 213 14.08 -3.90 -3.39
CA PHE A 213 14.52 -2.90 -4.34
C PHE A 213 13.32 -2.11 -4.84
N SER A 214 13.35 -0.80 -4.62
CA SER A 214 12.27 0.12 -4.99
C SER A 214 12.79 1.22 -5.91
N ILE A 215 12.00 1.58 -6.91
CA ILE A 215 12.24 2.75 -7.76
C ILE A 215 11.19 3.79 -7.43
N LEU A 216 11.65 4.97 -7.06
CA LEU A 216 10.82 6.09 -6.64
C LEU A 216 10.99 7.25 -7.62
N ARG A 217 9.86 7.85 -8.03
CA ARG A 217 9.87 9.14 -8.72
C ARG A 217 9.51 10.23 -7.72
N LEU A 218 10.33 11.25 -7.66
CA LEU A 218 10.03 12.48 -6.94
C LEU A 218 9.57 13.55 -7.91
N ALA A 219 8.36 14.04 -7.72
CA ALA A 219 7.80 15.14 -8.49
C ALA A 219 6.97 16.03 -7.56
N ARG A 220 7.30 17.33 -7.50
CA ARG A 220 6.58 18.35 -6.71
C ARG A 220 6.36 17.97 -5.24
N GLY A 221 7.38 17.37 -4.59
CA GLY A 221 7.30 16.97 -3.19
C GLY A 221 6.48 15.69 -2.93
N VAL A 222 6.05 14.98 -3.98
CA VAL A 222 5.36 13.69 -3.87
C VAL A 222 6.29 12.57 -4.31
N PHE A 223 6.42 11.53 -3.49
CA PHE A 223 7.10 10.30 -3.87
C PHE A 223 6.08 9.32 -4.46
N GLU A 224 6.28 8.96 -5.71
CA GLU A 224 5.56 7.91 -6.40
C GLU A 224 6.44 6.66 -6.47
N VAL A 225 5.95 5.52 -5.99
CA VAL A 225 6.64 4.24 -6.17
C VAL A 225 6.33 3.73 -7.57
N LEU A 226 7.35 3.67 -8.43
CA LEU A 226 7.19 3.23 -9.83
C LEU A 226 7.25 1.70 -9.95
N ALA A 227 8.12 1.07 -9.19
CA ALA A 227 8.25 -0.38 -9.14
C ALA A 227 8.87 -0.83 -7.83
N VAL A 228 8.46 -2.01 -7.36
CA VAL A 228 9.09 -2.72 -6.25
C VAL A 228 9.35 -4.15 -6.69
N ASN A 229 10.50 -4.66 -6.34
CA ASN A 229 10.84 -6.06 -6.52
C ASN A 229 11.78 -6.50 -5.42
N GLY A 230 11.82 -7.79 -5.09
CA GLY A 230 12.63 -8.23 -3.98
C GLY A 230 12.77 -9.75 -3.91
N ASP A 231 13.41 -10.18 -2.84
CA ASP A 231 13.56 -11.58 -2.48
C ASP A 231 13.39 -11.72 -0.96
N SER A 232 12.25 -12.22 -0.55
CA SER A 232 11.89 -12.39 0.88
C SER A 232 12.71 -13.47 1.61
N ALA A 233 13.57 -14.19 0.89
CA ALA A 233 14.44 -15.24 1.40
C ALA A 233 15.92 -14.97 1.03
N LEU A 234 16.30 -13.70 0.96
CA LEU A 234 17.67 -13.27 0.69
C LEU A 234 18.04 -12.11 1.60
N GLY A 235 19.06 -12.28 2.44
CA GLY A 235 19.53 -11.25 3.36
C GLY A 235 20.86 -11.60 3.99
N GLY A 236 21.34 -10.77 4.92
CA GLY A 236 22.60 -10.96 5.62
C GLY A 236 22.77 -12.32 6.28
N ASP A 237 21.68 -12.95 6.71
CA ASP A 237 21.68 -14.27 7.32
C ASP A 237 22.09 -15.37 6.32
N ASP A 238 21.79 -15.21 5.02
CA ASP A 238 22.22 -16.15 3.97
C ASP A 238 23.72 -16.05 3.72
N PHE A 239 24.30 -14.86 3.85
CA PHE A 239 25.75 -14.66 3.81
C PHE A 239 26.44 -15.29 5.03
N ASP A 240 25.83 -15.21 6.21
CA ASP A 240 26.29 -15.89 7.42
C ASP A 240 26.27 -17.42 7.23
N GLU A 241 25.22 -17.95 6.56
CA GLU A 241 25.11 -19.38 6.28
C GLU A 241 26.19 -19.88 5.30
N CYS A 242 26.62 -19.05 4.34
CA CYS A 242 27.75 -19.40 3.47
C CYS A 242 29.05 -19.61 4.27
N ILE A 243 29.32 -18.74 5.26
CA ILE A 243 30.48 -18.88 6.15
C ILE A 243 30.29 -20.10 7.06
N ALA A 244 29.09 -20.30 7.60
CA ALA A 244 28.80 -21.46 8.46
C ALA A 244 28.99 -22.79 7.70
N GLY A 245 28.53 -22.87 6.45
CA GLY A 245 28.79 -24.02 5.57
C GLY A 245 30.28 -24.25 5.30
N TRP A 246 31.05 -23.18 5.01
CA TRP A 246 32.49 -23.27 4.83
C TRP A 246 33.22 -23.76 6.09
N VAL A 247 32.75 -23.43 7.28
CA VAL A 247 33.25 -23.99 8.56
C VAL A 247 32.93 -25.48 8.65
N ALA A 248 31.69 -25.86 8.32
CA ALA A 248 31.21 -27.25 8.39
C ALA A 248 31.91 -28.18 7.37
N ASP A 249 32.41 -27.65 6.28
CA ASP A 249 33.25 -28.41 5.32
C ASP A 249 34.61 -28.82 5.92
N GLN A 250 35.02 -28.18 7.00
CA GLN A 250 36.33 -28.39 7.63
C GLN A 250 36.25 -29.01 9.02
N TYR A 251 35.10 -28.87 9.69
CA TYR A 251 34.85 -29.38 11.03
C TYR A 251 33.49 -30.09 11.07
N GLU A 252 33.44 -31.20 11.76
CA GLU A 252 32.17 -31.89 12.02
C GLU A 252 31.35 -31.09 13.04
N ILE A 253 30.23 -30.56 12.59
CA ILE A 253 29.33 -29.72 13.41
C ILE A 253 28.08 -30.53 13.73
N GLU A 254 27.97 -31.01 14.94
CA GLU A 254 26.84 -31.79 15.42
C GLU A 254 25.89 -30.98 16.31
N GLY A 255 24.59 -31.20 16.15
CA GLY A 255 23.57 -30.62 17.00
C GLY A 255 23.25 -29.14 16.73
N ALA A 256 22.04 -28.75 17.11
CA ALA A 256 21.50 -27.41 16.83
C ALA A 256 22.22 -26.29 17.61
N ARG A 257 22.83 -26.60 18.76
CA ARG A 257 23.54 -25.64 19.60
C ARG A 257 24.84 -25.20 18.96
N ASP A 258 25.65 -26.15 18.48
CA ASP A 258 26.93 -25.84 17.82
C ASP A 258 26.70 -25.13 16.49
N TRP A 259 25.70 -25.53 15.70
CA TRP A 259 25.31 -24.78 14.50
C TRP A 259 24.98 -23.31 14.78
N ARG A 260 24.33 -23.01 15.91
CA ARG A 260 24.05 -21.62 16.30
C ARG A 260 25.31 -20.85 16.69
N LYS A 261 26.23 -21.48 17.44
CA LYS A 261 27.52 -20.87 17.76
C LYS A 261 28.29 -20.53 16.47
N VAL A 262 28.33 -21.47 15.53
CA VAL A 262 28.96 -21.26 14.21
C VAL A 262 28.34 -20.09 13.48
N ARG A 263 27.01 -20.02 13.38
CA ARG A 263 26.31 -18.89 12.72
C ARG A 263 26.57 -17.55 13.41
N THR A 264 26.58 -17.52 14.74
CA THR A 264 26.86 -16.29 15.49
C THR A 264 28.28 -15.81 15.21
N THR A 265 29.26 -16.73 15.18
CA THR A 265 30.65 -16.41 14.89
C THR A 265 30.86 -16.06 13.41
N ALA A 266 30.15 -16.74 12.50
CA ALA A 266 30.13 -16.42 11.07
C ALA A 266 29.66 -14.99 10.81
N ARG A 267 28.58 -14.57 11.50
CA ARG A 267 28.11 -13.19 11.45
C ARG A 267 29.14 -12.18 11.91
N ALA A 268 29.79 -12.44 13.03
CA ALA A 268 30.84 -11.57 13.54
C ALA A 268 32.02 -11.48 12.55
N ALA A 269 32.38 -12.59 11.91
CA ALA A 269 33.42 -12.62 10.89
C ALA A 269 33.03 -11.83 9.64
N LYS A 270 31.79 -11.99 9.15
CA LYS A 270 31.23 -11.18 8.04
C LYS A 270 31.29 -9.69 8.34
N GLU A 271 30.83 -9.28 9.53
CA GLU A 271 30.84 -7.88 9.94
C GLU A 271 32.29 -7.34 10.04
N ALA A 272 33.24 -8.13 10.56
CA ALA A 272 34.64 -7.75 10.62
C ALA A 272 35.29 -7.59 9.24
N LEU A 273 34.90 -8.39 8.24
CA LEU A 273 35.38 -8.30 6.86
C LEU A 273 34.92 -7.04 6.13
N THR A 274 33.98 -6.27 6.69
CA THR A 274 33.61 -4.97 6.13
C THR A 274 34.78 -3.98 6.17
N GLU A 275 35.53 -3.97 7.27
CA GLU A 275 36.65 -3.04 7.49
C GLU A 275 38.01 -3.70 7.34
N ASN A 276 38.11 -5.02 7.55
CA ASN A 276 39.37 -5.77 7.52
C ASN A 276 39.43 -6.69 6.31
N ASP A 277 40.63 -7.05 5.90
CA ASP A 277 40.86 -7.98 4.80
C ASP A 277 40.77 -9.45 5.25
N GLU A 278 40.90 -9.70 6.56
CA GLU A 278 40.83 -11.02 7.18
C GLU A 278 39.98 -10.96 8.47
N ALA A 279 39.28 -12.04 8.79
CA ALA A 279 38.56 -12.25 10.04
C ALA A 279 38.82 -13.64 10.61
N ILE A 280 38.85 -13.76 11.94
CA ILE A 280 39.05 -15.03 12.63
C ILE A 280 37.69 -15.60 13.03
N VAL A 281 37.39 -16.82 12.59
CA VAL A 281 36.29 -17.64 13.04
C VAL A 281 36.79 -18.56 14.15
N GLN A 282 36.52 -18.22 15.41
CA GLN A 282 36.97 -18.98 16.57
C GLN A 282 35.83 -19.25 17.54
N LEU A 283 35.60 -20.54 17.84
CA LEU A 283 34.59 -20.98 18.82
C LEU A 283 34.91 -22.35 19.41
N ALA A 284 34.34 -22.66 20.56
CA ALA A 284 34.42 -23.98 21.18
C ALA A 284 33.12 -24.75 20.94
N LEU A 285 33.20 -25.98 20.48
CA LEU A 285 32.10 -26.90 20.29
C LEU A 285 31.74 -27.60 21.62
N ASP A 286 30.54 -28.18 21.68
CA ASP A 286 30.05 -28.85 22.90
C ASP A 286 30.82 -30.12 23.24
N ASP A 287 31.48 -30.75 22.26
CA ASP A 287 32.40 -31.88 22.43
C ASP A 287 33.79 -31.48 22.97
N GLY A 288 34.07 -30.19 23.15
CA GLY A 288 35.32 -29.64 23.60
C GLY A 288 36.32 -29.33 22.47
N ALA A 289 36.00 -29.61 21.22
CA ALA A 289 36.83 -29.21 20.08
C ALA A 289 36.80 -27.69 19.89
N THR A 290 37.92 -27.13 19.40
CA THR A 290 38.01 -25.69 19.09
C THR A 290 38.11 -25.51 17.59
N VAL A 291 37.17 -24.79 17.01
CA VAL A 291 37.26 -24.28 15.64
C VAL A 291 38.15 -23.04 15.66
N SER A 292 39.10 -22.96 14.76
CA SER A 292 39.97 -21.77 14.55
C SER A 292 40.34 -21.68 13.10
N LEU A 293 39.71 -20.77 12.36
CA LEU A 293 39.92 -20.56 10.93
C LEU A 293 40.13 -19.08 10.65
N THR A 294 40.98 -18.76 9.70
CA THR A 294 41.11 -17.40 9.14
C THR A 294 40.33 -17.34 7.83
N LEU A 295 39.39 -16.43 7.73
CA LEU A 295 38.61 -16.15 6.54
C LEU A 295 39.10 -14.84 5.93
N ASP A 296 39.67 -14.87 4.73
CA ASP A 296 40.03 -13.68 3.98
C ASP A 296 38.85 -13.20 3.13
N ARG A 297 38.87 -11.90 2.74
CA ARG A 297 37.83 -11.26 1.94
C ARG A 297 37.65 -11.93 0.58
N GLN A 298 38.70 -12.37 -0.07
CA GLN A 298 38.62 -13.02 -1.38
C GLN A 298 37.88 -14.35 -1.31
N THR A 299 38.15 -15.15 -0.28
CA THR A 299 37.42 -16.39 0.00
C THR A 299 35.97 -16.10 0.27
N PHE A 300 35.65 -15.09 1.12
CA PHE A 300 34.28 -14.69 1.41
C PHE A 300 33.51 -14.21 0.15
N ASP A 301 34.14 -13.37 -0.68
CA ASP A 301 33.55 -12.91 -1.94
C ASP A 301 33.27 -14.09 -2.89
N GLY A 302 34.16 -15.07 -2.94
CA GLY A 302 33.95 -16.32 -3.69
C GLY A 302 32.77 -17.14 -3.20
N LEU A 303 32.65 -17.33 -1.88
CA LEU A 303 31.51 -18.05 -1.25
C LEU A 303 30.18 -17.38 -1.51
N THR A 304 30.16 -16.06 -1.59
CA THR A 304 28.90 -15.26 -1.62
C THR A 304 28.56 -14.69 -3.00
N GLN A 305 29.39 -14.92 -4.02
CA GLN A 305 29.21 -14.39 -5.38
C GLN A 305 27.82 -14.66 -5.95
N THR A 306 27.26 -15.85 -5.70
CA THR A 306 25.95 -16.25 -6.19
C THR A 306 24.84 -15.47 -5.50
N LEU A 307 24.96 -15.14 -4.22
CA LEU A 307 24.01 -14.32 -3.47
C LEU A 307 24.03 -12.88 -3.98
N VAL A 308 25.22 -12.30 -4.19
CA VAL A 308 25.36 -10.96 -4.78
C VAL A 308 24.73 -10.91 -6.18
N ALA A 309 24.96 -11.91 -7.02
CA ALA A 309 24.32 -11.98 -8.34
C ALA A 309 22.79 -12.12 -8.25
N ARG A 310 22.30 -12.83 -7.23
CA ARG A 310 20.86 -13.02 -6.97
C ARG A 310 20.17 -11.71 -6.63
N THR A 311 20.81 -10.77 -5.92
CA THR A 311 20.24 -9.44 -5.66
C THR A 311 20.02 -8.64 -6.94
N MET A 312 20.84 -8.83 -7.97
CA MET A 312 20.71 -8.09 -9.23
C MET A 312 19.55 -8.56 -10.11
N VAL A 313 18.90 -9.69 -9.80
CA VAL A 313 17.72 -10.18 -10.54
C VAL A 313 16.50 -9.29 -10.29
N PRO A 314 16.08 -9.04 -9.03
CA PRO A 314 15.01 -8.09 -8.73
C PRO A 314 15.31 -6.68 -9.23
N VAL A 315 16.57 -6.20 -9.16
CA VAL A 315 16.96 -4.88 -9.69
C VAL A 315 16.63 -4.74 -11.18
N ARG A 316 17.05 -5.71 -12.00
CA ARG A 316 16.75 -5.71 -13.44
C ARG A 316 15.27 -5.84 -13.73
N LYS A 317 14.54 -6.60 -12.91
CA LYS A 317 13.10 -6.76 -13.05
C LYS A 317 12.39 -5.45 -12.74
N ALA A 318 12.69 -4.78 -11.63
CA ALA A 318 12.10 -3.51 -11.26
C ALA A 318 12.33 -2.41 -12.32
N LEU A 319 13.54 -2.33 -12.90
CA LEU A 319 13.82 -1.39 -14.00
C LEU A 319 12.93 -1.66 -15.22
N ARG A 320 12.76 -2.92 -15.59
CA ARG A 320 11.85 -3.29 -16.71
C ARG A 320 10.41 -2.96 -16.40
N ASP A 321 9.96 -3.29 -15.17
CA ASP A 321 8.57 -3.06 -14.74
C ASP A 321 8.26 -1.55 -14.68
N ALA A 322 9.26 -0.73 -14.32
CA ALA A 322 9.16 0.73 -14.38
C ALA A 322 9.30 1.32 -15.81
N GLY A 323 9.72 0.52 -16.79
CA GLY A 323 10.01 1.00 -18.15
C GLY A 323 11.21 1.94 -18.23
N LEU A 324 12.18 1.80 -17.31
CA LEU A 324 13.33 2.70 -17.17
C LEU A 324 14.65 2.02 -17.54
N SER A 325 15.56 2.81 -18.09
CA SER A 325 16.96 2.47 -18.26
C SER A 325 17.78 2.87 -17.03
N VAL A 326 18.99 2.32 -16.90
CA VAL A 326 19.87 2.58 -15.75
C VAL A 326 20.29 4.05 -15.66
N ASP A 327 20.49 4.71 -16.79
CA ASP A 327 20.91 6.11 -16.90
C ASP A 327 19.81 7.12 -16.50
N GLU A 328 18.57 6.69 -16.37
CA GLU A 328 17.46 7.52 -15.84
C GLU A 328 17.43 7.55 -14.31
N ILE A 329 18.17 6.66 -13.64
CA ILE A 329 18.29 6.65 -12.17
C ILE A 329 19.31 7.71 -11.74
N GLN A 330 18.85 8.72 -11.01
CA GLN A 330 19.70 9.86 -10.58
C GLN A 330 20.52 9.58 -9.32
N GLY A 331 20.09 8.62 -8.51
CA GLY A 331 20.80 8.22 -7.30
C GLY A 331 20.32 6.89 -6.75
N VAL A 332 21.22 6.17 -6.09
CA VAL A 332 20.94 4.88 -5.45
C VAL A 332 21.19 4.99 -3.96
N VAL A 333 20.16 4.85 -3.16
CA VAL A 333 20.23 4.86 -1.70
C VAL A 333 20.42 3.43 -1.20
N LEU A 334 21.44 3.19 -0.37
CA LEU A 334 21.68 1.91 0.27
C LEU A 334 21.07 1.89 1.68
N VAL A 335 20.26 0.88 1.96
CA VAL A 335 19.56 0.65 3.22
C VAL A 335 19.87 -0.76 3.73
N GLY A 336 19.87 -0.92 5.05
CA GLY A 336 20.11 -2.20 5.71
C GLY A 336 21.59 -2.52 5.90
N GLY A 337 21.93 -3.15 7.05
CA GLY A 337 23.30 -3.39 7.48
C GLY A 337 24.12 -4.26 6.51
N ALA A 338 23.47 -5.15 5.76
CA ALA A 338 24.18 -6.00 4.79
C ALA A 338 24.68 -5.23 3.55
N THR A 339 24.17 -4.02 3.28
CA THR A 339 24.72 -3.14 2.23
C THR A 339 26.10 -2.56 2.56
N ARG A 340 26.55 -2.72 3.80
CA ARG A 340 27.92 -2.34 4.20
C ARG A 340 28.98 -3.21 3.54
N MET A 341 28.64 -4.44 3.12
CA MET A 341 29.57 -5.36 2.47
C MET A 341 30.15 -4.74 1.19
N PRO A 342 31.51 -4.70 1.04
CA PRO A 342 32.15 -4.14 -0.16
C PRO A 342 31.67 -4.78 -1.46
N ALA A 343 31.44 -6.09 -1.47
CA ALA A 343 30.94 -6.81 -2.65
C ALA A 343 29.57 -6.27 -3.14
N ILE A 344 28.66 -5.93 -2.23
CA ILE A 344 27.33 -5.34 -2.55
C ILE A 344 27.50 -3.92 -3.09
N ARG A 345 28.29 -3.07 -2.43
CA ARG A 345 28.54 -1.69 -2.88
C ARG A 345 29.15 -1.66 -4.27
N ASN A 346 30.16 -2.50 -4.51
CA ASN A 346 30.81 -2.63 -5.81
C ASN A 346 29.85 -3.14 -6.89
N ALA A 347 28.99 -4.10 -6.57
CA ALA A 347 27.97 -4.61 -7.50
C ALA A 347 26.97 -3.53 -7.89
N CYS A 348 26.48 -2.72 -6.92
CA CYS A 348 25.62 -1.58 -7.17
C CYS A 348 26.32 -0.52 -8.02
N ALA A 349 27.51 -0.06 -7.64
CA ALA A 349 28.27 0.95 -8.38
C ALA A 349 28.54 0.53 -9.83
N LYS A 350 28.91 -0.73 -10.03
CA LYS A 350 29.14 -1.29 -11.38
C LYS A 350 27.86 -1.36 -12.22
N PHE A 351 26.74 -1.74 -11.60
CA PHE A 351 25.47 -1.88 -12.31
C PHE A 351 24.88 -0.52 -12.70
N PHE A 352 24.83 0.42 -11.76
CA PHE A 352 24.25 1.75 -11.98
C PHE A 352 25.24 2.75 -12.61
N GLN A 353 26.49 2.37 -12.81
CA GLN A 353 27.57 3.22 -13.34
C GLN A 353 27.75 4.55 -12.57
N GLN A 354 27.37 4.53 -11.29
CA GLN A 354 27.50 5.64 -10.35
C GLN A 354 27.72 5.09 -8.94
N ASP A 355 28.37 5.88 -8.10
CA ASP A 355 28.56 5.51 -6.69
C ASP A 355 27.23 5.64 -5.94
N PRO A 356 26.86 4.64 -5.12
CA PRO A 356 25.67 4.75 -4.27
C PRO A 356 25.81 5.88 -3.24
N LEU A 357 24.68 6.47 -2.84
CA LEU A 357 24.63 7.43 -1.75
C LEU A 357 24.91 6.72 -0.42
N THR A 358 25.98 7.10 0.25
CA THR A 358 26.48 6.46 1.49
C THR A 358 26.77 7.46 2.61
N ASP A 359 26.34 8.71 2.47
CA ASP A 359 26.58 9.78 3.44
C ASP A 359 25.86 9.55 4.78
N LEU A 360 24.76 8.80 4.76
CA LEU A 360 24.03 8.39 5.95
C LEU A 360 24.30 6.92 6.27
N ASP A 361 24.19 6.62 7.56
CA ASP A 361 24.31 5.26 8.07
C ASP A 361 23.13 4.41 7.59
N PRO A 362 23.34 3.33 6.81
CA PRO A 362 22.26 2.53 6.24
C PRO A 362 21.38 1.82 7.28
N ASP A 363 21.85 1.67 8.52
CA ASP A 363 21.03 1.13 9.62
C ASP A 363 20.14 2.19 10.28
N ARG A 364 20.40 3.49 10.08
CA ARG A 364 19.72 4.59 10.77
C ARG A 364 18.81 5.40 9.86
N VAL A 365 19.08 5.38 8.56
CA VAL A 365 18.46 6.26 7.57
C VAL A 365 16.93 6.17 7.58
N VAL A 366 16.38 4.97 7.72
CA VAL A 366 14.93 4.73 7.73
C VAL A 366 14.26 5.36 8.96
N ALA A 367 14.83 5.14 10.15
CA ALA A 367 14.31 5.73 11.38
C ALA A 367 14.40 7.28 11.36
N MET A 368 15.50 7.82 10.78
CA MET A 368 15.69 9.28 10.66
C MET A 368 14.65 9.89 9.73
N GLY A 369 14.36 9.30 8.59
CA GLY A 369 13.31 9.78 7.68
C GLY A 369 11.92 9.68 8.29
N ALA A 370 11.64 8.59 9.01
CA ALA A 370 10.41 8.46 9.77
C ALA A 370 10.27 9.54 10.86
N ALA A 371 11.39 9.94 11.51
CA ALA A 371 11.38 10.99 12.51
C ALA A 371 11.10 12.38 11.91
N ILE A 372 11.65 12.69 10.74
CA ILE A 372 11.34 13.91 9.99
C ILE A 372 9.83 13.97 9.73
N GLN A 373 9.27 12.89 9.19
CA GLN A 373 7.84 12.80 8.91
C GLN A 373 6.97 12.89 10.18
N ALA A 374 7.41 12.27 11.28
CA ALA A 374 6.69 12.34 12.55
C ALA A 374 6.65 13.77 13.10
N ASN A 375 7.77 14.48 13.02
CA ASN A 375 7.88 15.88 13.43
C ASN A 375 6.93 16.78 12.62
N THR A 376 6.88 16.58 11.31
CA THR A 376 5.97 17.28 10.40
C THR A 376 4.50 17.01 10.75
N LEU A 377 4.11 15.74 10.93
CA LEU A 377 2.73 15.35 11.28
C LEU A 377 2.31 15.80 12.68
N ALA A 378 3.24 15.97 13.61
CA ALA A 378 2.97 16.55 14.93
C ALA A 378 2.70 18.07 14.89
N GLY A 379 2.98 18.71 13.75
CA GLY A 379 2.79 20.16 13.58
C GLY A 379 3.93 21.00 14.12
N ASN A 380 5.15 20.43 14.26
CA ASN A 380 6.35 21.14 14.72
C ASN A 380 7.16 21.76 13.56
N HIS A 381 6.60 21.81 12.35
CA HIS A 381 7.28 22.26 11.13
C HIS A 381 7.23 23.77 10.96
N GLY A 382 8.20 24.33 10.22
CA GLY A 382 8.17 25.71 9.72
C GLY A 382 7.24 25.85 8.52
N ALA A 383 6.99 27.10 8.10
CA ALA A 383 6.08 27.39 6.98
C ALA A 383 6.55 26.83 5.62
N ASP A 384 7.81 26.42 5.51
CA ASP A 384 8.45 25.95 4.27
C ASP A 384 8.66 24.42 4.23
N ASP A 385 8.25 23.68 5.26
CA ASP A 385 8.41 22.23 5.29
C ASP A 385 7.33 21.54 4.46
N TRP A 386 7.74 20.69 3.54
CA TRP A 386 6.87 19.92 2.67
C TRP A 386 6.21 18.77 3.42
N LEU A 387 4.90 18.64 3.25
CA LEU A 387 4.16 17.49 3.75
C LEU A 387 4.25 16.38 2.70
N LEU A 388 4.92 15.28 3.04
CA LEU A 388 4.87 14.07 2.22
C LEU A 388 3.42 13.58 2.16
N LEU A 389 2.84 13.62 0.97
CA LEU A 389 1.48 13.15 0.74
C LEU A 389 1.56 11.77 0.11
N ASP A 390 0.89 10.79 0.71
CA ASP A 390 0.62 9.52 0.06
C ASP A 390 -0.33 9.71 -1.12
N VAL A 391 -0.21 8.87 -2.13
CA VAL A 391 -1.08 8.90 -3.32
C VAL A 391 -1.80 7.57 -3.49
N ILE A 392 -2.95 7.61 -4.13
CA ILE A 392 -3.69 6.42 -4.53
C ILE A 392 -2.99 5.79 -5.73
N PRO A 393 -2.55 4.53 -5.64
CA PRO A 393 -1.76 3.90 -6.71
C PRO A 393 -2.60 3.54 -7.95
N LEU A 394 -3.89 3.22 -7.78
CA LEU A 394 -4.83 2.85 -8.83
C LEU A 394 -6.13 3.63 -8.68
N SER A 395 -6.77 4.00 -9.79
CA SER A 395 -8.04 4.72 -9.77
C SER A 395 -9.12 3.94 -9.03
N LEU A 396 -9.98 4.68 -8.30
CA LEU A 396 -11.13 4.15 -7.57
C LEU A 396 -12.40 4.65 -8.25
N GLY A 397 -13.32 3.74 -8.49
CA GLY A 397 -14.53 4.05 -9.22
C GLY A 397 -15.70 3.15 -8.87
N LEU A 398 -16.76 3.27 -9.61
CA LEU A 398 -17.94 2.43 -9.48
C LEU A 398 -18.44 1.94 -10.83
N GLU A 399 -19.18 0.82 -10.78
CA GLU A 399 -19.87 0.26 -11.94
C GLU A 399 -21.07 1.11 -12.32
N THR A 400 -21.14 1.48 -13.60
CA THR A 400 -22.28 2.12 -14.22
C THR A 400 -22.95 1.19 -15.24
N MET A 401 -24.09 1.61 -15.79
CA MET A 401 -24.81 0.85 -16.82
C MET A 401 -23.88 0.48 -17.98
N GLY A 402 -24.03 -0.75 -18.49
CA GLY A 402 -23.17 -1.28 -19.55
C GLY A 402 -21.89 -1.94 -19.06
N GLY A 403 -21.73 -2.14 -17.75
CA GLY A 403 -20.50 -2.72 -17.17
C GLY A 403 -19.30 -1.79 -17.27
N LEU A 404 -19.52 -0.48 -17.32
CA LEU A 404 -18.49 0.55 -17.41
C LEU A 404 -17.95 0.91 -16.03
N ALA A 405 -16.64 1.13 -15.93
CA ALA A 405 -15.98 1.65 -14.74
C ALA A 405 -15.90 3.17 -14.80
N GLU A 406 -16.66 3.86 -13.95
CA GLU A 406 -16.62 5.31 -13.80
C GLU A 406 -15.64 5.69 -12.70
N LYS A 407 -14.53 6.34 -13.08
CA LYS A 407 -13.44 6.71 -12.17
C LYS A 407 -13.81 7.96 -11.36
N ILE A 408 -14.01 7.80 -10.06
CA ILE A 408 -14.35 8.90 -9.13
C ILE A 408 -13.09 9.55 -8.58
N ILE A 409 -12.11 8.75 -8.19
CA ILE A 409 -10.80 9.20 -7.71
C ILE A 409 -9.74 8.66 -8.67
N PRO A 410 -9.12 9.52 -9.48
CA PRO A 410 -8.01 9.12 -10.36
C PRO A 410 -6.79 8.65 -9.56
N ARG A 411 -5.99 7.75 -10.14
CA ARG A 411 -4.67 7.39 -9.61
C ARG A 411 -3.80 8.63 -9.39
N ASN A 412 -2.80 8.53 -8.54
CA ASN A 412 -1.91 9.61 -8.15
C ASN A 412 -2.62 10.81 -7.46
N SER A 413 -3.88 10.62 -7.04
CA SER A 413 -4.56 11.59 -6.18
C SER A 413 -3.96 11.51 -4.78
N THR A 414 -3.62 12.67 -4.21
CA THR A 414 -2.99 12.79 -2.88
C THR A 414 -3.98 12.51 -1.75
N LEU A 415 -3.53 11.84 -0.69
CA LEU A 415 -4.30 11.50 0.51
C LEU A 415 -4.06 12.51 1.65
N PRO A 416 -5.03 12.75 2.53
CA PRO A 416 -6.44 12.30 2.46
C PRO A 416 -7.26 13.11 1.43
N LEU A 417 -8.30 12.50 0.86
CA LEU A 417 -9.19 13.20 -0.05
C LEU A 417 -10.64 12.69 0.01
N ALA A 418 -11.56 13.54 -0.44
CA ALA A 418 -12.95 13.15 -0.68
C ALA A 418 -13.41 13.67 -2.04
N ARG A 419 -14.12 12.83 -2.80
CA ARG A 419 -14.78 13.18 -4.05
C ARG A 419 -16.19 12.64 -4.07
N ALA A 420 -17.11 13.39 -4.66
CA ALA A 420 -18.49 12.99 -4.81
C ALA A 420 -18.97 13.21 -6.23
N GLN A 421 -19.84 12.31 -6.69
CA GLN A 421 -20.52 12.42 -7.98
C GLN A 421 -22.00 12.08 -7.79
N ASP A 422 -22.85 12.76 -8.56
CA ASP A 422 -24.29 12.54 -8.52
C ASP A 422 -24.70 11.53 -9.59
N PHE A 423 -25.49 10.56 -9.20
CA PHE A 423 -26.07 9.50 -10.04
C PHE A 423 -27.60 9.54 -9.97
N THR A 424 -28.24 8.79 -10.83
CA THR A 424 -29.69 8.73 -10.91
C THR A 424 -30.20 7.31 -11.15
N THR A 425 -31.51 7.12 -11.00
CA THR A 425 -32.18 5.85 -11.31
C THR A 425 -32.35 5.66 -12.81
N PHE A 426 -32.25 4.42 -13.26
CA PHE A 426 -32.40 4.05 -14.66
C PHE A 426 -33.86 3.78 -15.06
N LYS A 427 -34.67 3.24 -14.14
CA LYS A 427 -36.06 2.82 -14.39
C LYS A 427 -37.07 3.62 -13.56
N ASP A 428 -38.28 3.81 -14.14
CA ASP A 428 -39.40 4.36 -13.41
C ASP A 428 -39.73 3.52 -12.18
N GLY A 429 -39.99 4.17 -11.05
CA GLY A 429 -40.34 3.51 -9.81
C GLY A 429 -39.21 2.71 -9.14
N GLN A 430 -38.01 2.87 -9.55
CA GLN A 430 -36.83 2.18 -8.95
C GLN A 430 -36.64 2.65 -7.51
N THR A 431 -36.67 1.70 -6.55
CA THR A 431 -36.58 1.96 -5.10
C THR A 431 -35.27 1.48 -4.47
N ALA A 432 -34.39 0.90 -5.24
CA ALA A 432 -33.05 0.43 -4.79
C ALA A 432 -32.01 0.62 -5.87
N LEU A 433 -30.77 0.83 -5.44
CA LEU A 433 -29.58 0.95 -6.29
C LEU A 433 -28.46 0.07 -5.71
N SER A 434 -27.89 -0.79 -6.54
CA SER A 434 -26.68 -1.54 -6.19
C SER A 434 -25.46 -0.73 -6.56
N ILE A 435 -24.57 -0.53 -5.61
CA ILE A 435 -23.31 0.20 -5.79
C ILE A 435 -22.18 -0.80 -5.72
N HIS A 436 -21.46 -0.96 -6.84
CA HIS A 436 -20.30 -1.80 -6.95
C HIS A 436 -19.06 -0.92 -7.06
N VAL A 437 -18.21 -0.99 -6.04
CA VAL A 437 -16.96 -0.24 -5.94
C VAL A 437 -15.85 -1.05 -6.59
N VAL A 438 -15.11 -0.43 -7.50
CA VAL A 438 -14.03 -1.06 -8.27
C VAL A 438 -12.73 -0.27 -8.18
N GLN A 439 -11.61 -0.95 -8.43
CA GLN A 439 -10.27 -0.39 -8.48
C GLN A 439 -9.57 -0.81 -9.77
N GLY A 440 -8.96 0.13 -10.45
CA GLY A 440 -8.22 -0.09 -11.69
C GLY A 440 -8.33 1.08 -12.64
N ASP A 441 -7.55 1.01 -13.71
CA ASP A 441 -7.49 2.06 -14.75
C ASP A 441 -8.11 1.61 -16.08
N ARG A 442 -8.68 0.38 -16.14
CA ARG A 442 -9.43 -0.14 -17.30
C ARG A 442 -10.82 0.50 -17.38
N GLU A 443 -11.42 0.48 -18.55
CA GLU A 443 -12.72 1.11 -18.80
C GLU A 443 -13.91 0.17 -18.52
N LEU A 444 -13.68 -1.15 -18.56
CA LEU A 444 -14.70 -2.14 -18.26
C LEU A 444 -14.53 -2.71 -16.85
N VAL A 445 -15.63 -2.89 -16.15
CA VAL A 445 -15.66 -3.41 -14.76
C VAL A 445 -15.06 -4.81 -14.66
N GLN A 446 -15.25 -5.66 -15.67
CA GLN A 446 -14.70 -7.01 -15.70
C GLN A 446 -13.17 -7.04 -15.68
N ASP A 447 -12.52 -5.97 -16.15
CA ASP A 447 -11.06 -5.81 -16.20
C ASP A 447 -10.53 -4.99 -15.02
N CYS A 448 -11.42 -4.60 -14.09
CA CYS A 448 -11.11 -3.93 -12.85
C CYS A 448 -11.27 -4.87 -11.66
N ARG A 449 -10.57 -4.57 -10.57
CA ARG A 449 -10.70 -5.30 -9.32
C ARG A 449 -11.96 -4.88 -8.57
N SER A 450 -12.80 -5.84 -8.21
CA SER A 450 -13.95 -5.60 -7.32
C SER A 450 -13.47 -5.40 -5.88
N LEU A 451 -13.85 -4.28 -5.27
CA LEU A 451 -13.55 -3.97 -3.87
C LEU A 451 -14.70 -4.30 -2.93
N ALA A 452 -15.92 -3.87 -3.30
CA ALA A 452 -17.10 -4.06 -2.47
C ALA A 452 -18.39 -3.89 -3.27
N ARG A 453 -19.48 -4.47 -2.75
CA ARG A 453 -20.85 -4.20 -3.21
C ARG A 453 -21.76 -3.91 -2.03
N PHE A 454 -22.63 -2.90 -2.16
CA PHE A 454 -23.66 -2.59 -1.18
C PHE A 454 -24.90 -2.00 -1.88
N GLU A 455 -26.00 -1.95 -1.17
CA GLU A 455 -27.26 -1.48 -1.72
C GLU A 455 -27.80 -0.27 -0.97
N LEU A 456 -28.21 0.76 -1.70
CA LEU A 456 -29.05 1.83 -1.20
C LEU A 456 -30.50 1.44 -1.46
N ARG A 457 -31.29 1.25 -0.41
CA ARG A 457 -32.72 0.87 -0.47
C ARG A 457 -33.59 1.97 0.06
N GLY A 458 -34.86 1.97 -0.37
CA GLY A 458 -35.87 2.92 0.10
C GLY A 458 -35.87 4.25 -0.68
N ILE A 459 -35.25 4.29 -1.86
CA ILE A 459 -35.34 5.43 -2.77
C ILE A 459 -36.83 5.68 -3.08
N PRO A 460 -37.33 6.90 -2.95
CA PRO A 460 -38.73 7.22 -3.33
C PRO A 460 -38.99 6.85 -4.79
N PRO A 461 -40.11 6.18 -5.10
CA PRO A 461 -40.44 5.84 -6.48
C PRO A 461 -40.71 7.13 -7.29
N MET A 462 -39.87 7.36 -8.28
CA MET A 462 -39.92 8.53 -9.19
C MET A 462 -39.72 8.06 -10.64
N VAL A 463 -39.96 8.95 -11.59
CA VAL A 463 -39.59 8.69 -12.98
C VAL A 463 -38.07 8.51 -13.12
N ALA A 464 -37.66 7.71 -14.07
CA ALA A 464 -36.23 7.48 -14.36
C ALA A 464 -35.50 8.82 -14.53
N GLY A 465 -34.32 8.94 -13.97
CA GLY A 465 -33.53 10.16 -14.02
C GLY A 465 -33.90 11.27 -13.01
N ALA A 466 -34.97 11.13 -12.26
CA ALA A 466 -35.42 12.17 -11.30
C ALA A 466 -34.75 12.04 -9.91
N ALA A 467 -34.41 10.84 -9.47
CA ALA A 467 -33.71 10.62 -8.21
C ALA A 467 -32.29 11.18 -8.26
N ARG A 468 -31.87 11.87 -7.20
CA ARG A 468 -30.52 12.40 -7.05
C ARG A 468 -29.79 11.64 -5.98
N ILE A 469 -28.86 10.79 -6.38
CA ILE A 469 -28.10 9.92 -5.48
C ILE A 469 -26.66 10.39 -5.52
N ARG A 470 -26.22 11.04 -4.43
CA ARG A 470 -24.83 11.45 -4.27
C ARG A 470 -24.03 10.30 -3.72
N VAL A 471 -23.03 9.84 -4.48
CA VAL A 471 -22.04 8.87 -4.04
C VAL A 471 -20.76 9.60 -3.69
N THR A 472 -20.31 9.44 -2.44
CA THR A 472 -19.12 10.08 -1.92
C THR A 472 -18.06 9.01 -1.63
N PHE A 473 -16.88 9.20 -2.22
CA PHE A 473 -15.67 8.44 -1.93
C PHE A 473 -14.78 9.29 -1.04
N GLN A 474 -14.44 8.78 0.13
CA GLN A 474 -13.54 9.44 1.06
C GLN A 474 -12.40 8.47 1.40
N VAL A 475 -11.16 8.87 1.15
CA VAL A 475 -9.97 8.11 1.53
C VAL A 475 -9.23 8.89 2.59
N ASP A 476 -8.99 8.25 3.72
CA ASP A 476 -8.26 8.84 4.83
C ASP A 476 -6.73 8.80 4.61
N ALA A 477 -5.98 9.36 5.55
CA ALA A 477 -4.51 9.39 5.50
C ALA A 477 -3.87 7.99 5.59
N ASP A 478 -4.63 6.98 6.02
CA ASP A 478 -4.20 5.59 6.12
C ASP A 478 -4.59 4.76 4.89
N GLY A 479 -5.19 5.40 3.88
CA GLY A 479 -5.65 4.74 2.66
C GLY A 479 -6.97 3.97 2.83
N LEU A 480 -7.69 4.12 3.94
CA LEU A 480 -9.00 3.51 4.13
C LEU A 480 -10.04 4.28 3.30
N LEU A 481 -10.67 3.58 2.35
CA LEU A 481 -11.76 4.11 1.54
C LEU A 481 -13.11 3.89 2.26
N SER A 482 -13.84 4.96 2.45
CA SER A 482 -15.25 4.95 2.84
C SER A 482 -16.09 5.41 1.65
N VAL A 483 -17.06 4.59 1.23
CA VAL A 483 -18.00 4.95 0.17
C VAL A 483 -19.38 5.05 0.77
N SER A 484 -20.01 6.20 0.61
CA SER A 484 -21.40 6.43 1.01
C SER A 484 -22.25 6.84 -0.18
N ALA A 485 -23.49 6.39 -0.20
CA ALA A 485 -24.48 6.78 -1.18
C ALA A 485 -25.71 7.33 -0.46
N ARG A 486 -26.13 8.54 -0.82
CA ARG A 486 -27.24 9.24 -0.19
C ARG A 486 -28.21 9.78 -1.24
N GLU A 487 -29.49 9.41 -1.10
CA GLU A 487 -30.56 10.05 -1.86
C GLU A 487 -30.87 11.42 -1.25
N GLN A 488 -30.77 12.48 -2.05
CA GLN A 488 -30.73 13.85 -1.54
C GLN A 488 -32.07 14.38 -1.07
N THR A 489 -33.17 13.86 -1.58
CA THR A 489 -34.54 14.33 -1.23
C THR A 489 -35.02 13.67 0.06
N SER A 490 -34.89 12.35 0.18
CA SER A 490 -35.34 11.58 1.35
C SER A 490 -34.30 11.53 2.47
N GLY A 491 -33.03 11.77 2.14
CA GLY A 491 -31.90 11.66 3.07
C GLY A 491 -31.51 10.24 3.42
N ILE A 492 -32.08 9.23 2.77
CA ILE A 492 -31.70 7.82 2.96
C ILE A 492 -30.25 7.61 2.51
N GLU A 493 -29.49 6.92 3.35
CA GLU A 493 -28.05 6.70 3.14
C GLU A 493 -27.67 5.24 3.41
N ALA A 494 -26.70 4.75 2.64
CA ALA A 494 -26.00 3.49 2.88
C ALA A 494 -24.50 3.72 2.67
N SER A 495 -23.65 3.02 3.42
CA SER A 495 -22.20 3.18 3.32
C SER A 495 -21.47 1.87 3.54
N ILE A 496 -20.23 1.81 3.02
CA ILE A 496 -19.29 0.74 3.25
C ILE A 496 -17.89 1.33 3.42
N ALA A 497 -17.07 0.69 4.25
CA ALA A 497 -15.63 1.01 4.37
C ALA A 497 -14.83 -0.19 3.88
N VAL A 498 -13.87 0.07 3.01
CA VAL A 498 -12.96 -0.94 2.45
C VAL A 498 -11.54 -0.38 2.36
N LYS A 499 -10.55 -1.25 2.36
CA LYS A 499 -9.17 -0.86 2.06
C LYS A 499 -8.84 -1.24 0.62
N PRO A 500 -8.61 -0.27 -0.27
CA PRO A 500 -8.38 -0.52 -1.70
C PRO A 500 -7.12 -1.36 -1.96
N SER A 501 -6.06 -1.17 -1.17
CA SER A 501 -4.80 -1.90 -1.30
C SER A 501 -4.82 -3.31 -0.73
N TYR A 502 -5.93 -3.75 -0.12
CA TYR A 502 -6.01 -5.07 0.49
C TYR A 502 -5.70 -6.19 -0.50
N GLY A 503 -4.59 -6.91 -0.27
CA GLY A 503 -4.17 -8.05 -1.08
C GLY A 503 -3.64 -7.70 -2.48
N LEU A 504 -3.17 -6.47 -2.72
CA LEU A 504 -2.38 -6.11 -3.90
C LEU A 504 -0.93 -5.84 -3.50
N SER A 505 0.00 -6.49 -4.18
CA SER A 505 1.42 -6.14 -4.15
C SER A 505 1.70 -4.99 -5.13
N ASP A 506 2.79 -4.25 -4.91
CA ASP A 506 3.21 -3.19 -5.85
C ASP A 506 3.50 -3.75 -7.26
N GLY A 507 3.94 -5.02 -7.35
CA GLY A 507 4.09 -5.72 -8.63
C GLY A 507 2.76 -5.89 -9.36
N GLU A 508 1.71 -6.34 -8.67
CA GLU A 508 0.37 -6.47 -9.25
C GLU A 508 -0.20 -5.10 -9.64
N ILE A 509 0.07 -4.05 -8.87
CA ILE A 509 -0.29 -2.68 -9.23
C ILE A 509 0.42 -2.25 -10.52
N ALA A 510 1.72 -2.51 -10.63
CA ALA A 510 2.48 -2.20 -11.84
C ALA A 510 1.96 -2.98 -13.06
N ASP A 511 1.69 -4.26 -12.90
CA ASP A 511 1.10 -5.12 -13.96
C ASP A 511 -0.27 -4.57 -14.40
N MET A 512 -1.15 -4.19 -13.48
CA MET A 512 -2.46 -3.60 -13.80
C MET A 512 -2.33 -2.26 -14.55
N LEU A 513 -1.33 -1.44 -14.20
CA LEU A 513 -1.07 -0.17 -14.90
C LEU A 513 -0.51 -0.40 -16.30
N GLN A 514 0.40 -1.35 -16.46
CA GLN A 514 0.95 -1.72 -17.76
C GLN A 514 -0.13 -2.31 -18.67
N ASP A 515 -0.98 -3.17 -18.12
CA ASP A 515 -2.12 -3.77 -18.84
C ASP A 515 -3.11 -2.69 -19.31
N SER A 516 -3.43 -1.71 -18.45
CA SER A 516 -4.26 -0.56 -18.81
C SER A 516 -3.65 0.28 -19.95
N GLN A 517 -2.33 0.47 -19.95
CA GLN A 517 -1.67 1.21 -21.04
C GLN A 517 -1.66 0.42 -22.35
N ALA A 518 -1.40 -0.89 -22.28
CA ALA A 518 -1.35 -1.76 -23.45
C ALA A 518 -2.70 -1.85 -24.18
N HIS A 519 -3.82 -1.80 -23.45
CA HIS A 519 -5.17 -1.97 -23.98
C HIS A 519 -5.96 -0.65 -24.07
N ALA A 520 -5.30 0.52 -23.91
CA ALA A 520 -5.98 1.81 -23.85
C ALA A 520 -6.89 2.10 -25.06
N GLN A 521 -6.49 1.71 -26.28
CA GLN A 521 -7.32 1.90 -27.49
C GLN A 521 -8.50 0.91 -27.51
N GLU A 522 -8.26 -0.36 -27.19
CA GLU A 522 -9.30 -1.37 -27.13
C GLU A 522 -10.35 -1.02 -26.06
N ASP A 523 -9.90 -0.51 -24.92
CA ASP A 523 -10.77 -0.03 -23.84
C ASP A 523 -11.63 1.16 -24.27
N ALA A 524 -11.05 2.11 -24.99
CA ALA A 524 -11.79 3.27 -25.50
C ALA A 524 -12.88 2.84 -26.49
N ASP A 525 -12.57 1.90 -27.39
CA ASP A 525 -13.51 1.37 -28.36
C ASP A 525 -14.61 0.54 -27.68
N ALA A 526 -14.26 -0.28 -26.68
CA ALA A 526 -15.20 -1.06 -25.89
C ALA A 526 -16.12 -0.19 -25.04
N ARG A 527 -15.60 0.89 -24.45
CA ARG A 527 -16.40 1.90 -23.75
C ARG A 527 -17.40 2.56 -24.68
N ALA A 528 -16.95 3.05 -25.83
CA ALA A 528 -17.82 3.69 -26.82
C ALA A 528 -18.94 2.76 -27.28
N LEU A 529 -18.66 1.49 -27.55
CA LEU A 529 -19.67 0.48 -27.88
C LEU A 529 -20.67 0.26 -26.75
N SER A 530 -20.19 0.14 -25.51
CA SER A 530 -21.07 -0.05 -24.34
C SER A 530 -21.97 1.15 -24.09
N GLU A 531 -21.47 2.37 -24.24
CA GLU A 531 -22.27 3.61 -24.14
C GLU A 531 -23.38 3.64 -25.20
N GLN A 532 -23.11 3.23 -26.45
CA GLN A 532 -24.12 3.14 -27.51
C GLN A 532 -25.19 2.09 -27.18
N LYS A 533 -24.79 0.93 -26.65
CA LYS A 533 -25.74 -0.11 -26.22
C LYS A 533 -26.63 0.35 -25.06
N VAL A 534 -26.08 1.09 -24.10
CA VAL A 534 -26.84 1.69 -22.98
C VAL A 534 -27.86 2.70 -23.47
N GLU A 535 -27.50 3.57 -24.43
CA GLU A 535 -28.42 4.55 -25.02
C GLU A 535 -29.53 3.86 -25.82
N ALA A 536 -29.19 2.83 -26.59
CA ALA A 536 -30.14 1.97 -27.30
C ALA A 536 -31.14 1.30 -26.33
N GLN A 537 -30.65 0.71 -25.26
CA GLN A 537 -31.47 0.09 -24.24
C GLN A 537 -32.41 1.09 -23.56
N ARG A 538 -31.92 2.27 -23.25
CA ARG A 538 -32.71 3.38 -22.68
C ARG A 538 -33.83 3.82 -23.62
N SER A 539 -33.54 3.94 -24.92
CA SER A 539 -34.54 4.27 -25.94
C SER A 539 -35.64 3.21 -26.02
N LEU A 540 -35.29 1.94 -26.00
CA LEU A 540 -36.24 0.84 -26.00
C LEU A 540 -37.11 0.82 -24.73
N GLU A 541 -36.53 1.02 -23.56
CA GLU A 541 -37.21 1.05 -22.26
C GLU A 541 -38.21 2.24 -22.15
N ALA A 542 -37.92 3.36 -22.82
CA ALA A 542 -38.83 4.49 -22.89
C ALA A 542 -40.00 4.28 -23.87
N ILE A 543 -39.70 3.65 -25.01
CA ILE A 543 -40.65 3.54 -26.13
C ILE A 543 -41.61 2.35 -25.98
N LEU A 544 -41.13 1.19 -25.55
CA LEU A 544 -41.98 -0.02 -25.46
C LEU A 544 -43.20 0.14 -24.55
N PRO A 545 -43.08 0.67 -23.31
CA PRO A 545 -44.25 0.93 -22.47
C PRO A 545 -45.19 1.98 -23.05
N ALA A 546 -44.61 2.99 -23.73
CA ALA A 546 -45.39 4.06 -24.37
C ALA A 546 -46.23 3.53 -25.53
N LEU A 547 -45.66 2.67 -26.37
CA LEU A 547 -46.37 1.99 -27.45
C LEU A 547 -47.49 1.08 -26.92
N ALA A 548 -47.18 0.31 -25.86
CA ALA A 548 -48.16 -0.58 -25.25
C ALA A 548 -49.39 0.20 -24.64
N ALA A 549 -49.15 1.40 -24.11
CA ALA A 549 -50.19 2.22 -23.49
C ALA A 549 -51.04 2.99 -24.50
N ASP A 550 -50.42 3.58 -25.52
CA ASP A 550 -51.04 4.61 -26.35
C ASP A 550 -50.91 4.34 -27.87
N GLY A 551 -50.13 3.31 -28.26
CA GLY A 551 -49.82 3.06 -29.67
C GLY A 551 -51.03 2.81 -30.56
N ASP A 552 -52.00 2.02 -30.07
CA ASP A 552 -53.21 1.68 -30.83
C ASP A 552 -54.12 2.88 -31.10
N GLU A 553 -54.07 3.88 -30.24
CA GLU A 553 -54.94 5.07 -30.36
C GLU A 553 -54.27 6.23 -31.11
N LEU A 554 -52.95 6.35 -31.01
CA LEU A 554 -52.21 7.55 -31.48
C LEU A 554 -51.40 7.31 -32.73
N LEU A 555 -51.22 6.08 -33.19
CA LEU A 555 -50.45 5.73 -34.38
C LEU A 555 -51.34 5.14 -35.48
N SER A 556 -51.03 5.43 -36.74
CA SER A 556 -51.56 4.69 -37.87
C SER A 556 -50.92 3.29 -37.93
N GLU A 557 -51.54 2.38 -38.68
CA GLU A 557 -50.96 1.04 -38.89
C GLU A 557 -49.59 1.10 -39.56
N GLU A 558 -49.41 1.99 -40.53
CA GLU A 558 -48.13 2.19 -41.23
C GLU A 558 -47.06 2.70 -40.29
N GLU A 559 -47.37 3.70 -39.43
CA GLU A 559 -46.43 4.22 -38.44
C GLU A 559 -46.06 3.14 -37.42
N ARG A 560 -47.01 2.32 -36.97
CA ARG A 560 -46.78 1.23 -36.02
C ARG A 560 -45.84 0.16 -36.58
N VAL A 561 -46.08 -0.24 -37.83
CA VAL A 561 -45.20 -1.21 -38.54
C VAL A 561 -43.78 -0.63 -38.67
N ALA A 562 -43.65 0.61 -39.10
CA ALA A 562 -42.34 1.25 -39.27
C ALA A 562 -41.56 1.34 -37.94
N ILE A 563 -42.25 1.70 -36.84
CA ILE A 563 -41.61 1.76 -35.52
C ILE A 563 -41.24 0.36 -35.05
N GLN A 564 -42.08 -0.67 -35.29
CA GLN A 564 -41.78 -2.03 -34.93
C GLN A 564 -40.56 -2.59 -35.70
N GLU A 565 -40.45 -2.29 -36.99
CA GLU A 565 -39.26 -2.65 -37.81
C GLU A 565 -38.00 -1.97 -37.28
N ALA A 566 -38.09 -0.68 -36.92
CA ALA A 566 -36.95 0.03 -36.35
C ALA A 566 -36.53 -0.52 -34.96
N ILE A 567 -37.47 -1.00 -34.14
CA ILE A 567 -37.18 -1.66 -32.87
C ILE A 567 -36.41 -2.97 -33.11
N GLU A 568 -36.85 -3.80 -34.09
CA GLU A 568 -36.16 -5.06 -34.39
C GLU A 568 -34.78 -4.85 -35.01
N GLU A 569 -34.63 -3.82 -35.87
CA GLU A 569 -33.32 -3.42 -36.38
C GLU A 569 -32.39 -2.96 -35.26
N LEU A 570 -32.87 -2.13 -34.32
CA LEU A 570 -32.09 -1.70 -33.18
C LEU A 570 -31.67 -2.88 -32.29
N ARG A 571 -32.56 -3.83 -32.03
CA ARG A 571 -32.23 -5.06 -31.28
C ARG A 571 -31.14 -5.86 -31.98
N THR A 572 -31.27 -6.03 -33.31
CA THR A 572 -30.27 -6.73 -34.12
C THR A 572 -28.91 -6.04 -34.05
N ALA A 573 -28.90 -4.70 -34.18
CA ALA A 573 -27.67 -3.91 -34.10
C ALA A 573 -27.01 -4.01 -32.71
N MET A 574 -27.79 -4.09 -31.64
CA MET A 574 -27.27 -4.26 -30.26
C MET A 574 -26.55 -5.60 -30.04
N ASP A 575 -26.88 -6.64 -30.77
CA ASP A 575 -26.20 -7.96 -30.68
C ASP A 575 -24.84 -7.95 -31.39
N GLU A 576 -24.57 -6.92 -32.19
CA GLU A 576 -23.31 -6.76 -32.93
C GLU A 576 -22.29 -5.91 -32.15
N THR A 577 -21.10 -5.75 -32.76
CA THR A 577 -19.99 -4.96 -32.20
C THR A 577 -19.76 -3.65 -32.95
N ASP A 578 -20.69 -3.25 -33.84
CA ASP A 578 -20.63 -2.01 -34.62
C ASP A 578 -21.42 -0.88 -33.93
N GLY A 579 -20.71 -0.02 -33.16
CA GLY A 579 -21.30 1.11 -32.45
C GLY A 579 -21.94 2.15 -33.39
N GLU A 580 -21.43 2.35 -34.60
CA GLU A 580 -22.00 3.29 -35.56
C GLU A 580 -23.35 2.79 -36.07
N ARG A 581 -23.50 1.50 -36.32
CA ARG A 581 -24.78 0.89 -36.70
C ARG A 581 -25.82 1.06 -35.58
N ILE A 582 -25.44 0.86 -34.32
CA ILE A 582 -26.31 1.06 -33.17
C ILE A 582 -26.76 2.54 -33.12
N ARG A 583 -25.85 3.47 -33.27
CA ARG A 583 -26.14 4.92 -33.26
C ARG A 583 -27.16 5.29 -34.34
N LEU A 584 -26.94 4.82 -35.56
CA LEU A 584 -27.86 5.08 -36.70
C LEU A 584 -29.26 4.48 -36.44
N ALA A 585 -29.33 3.28 -35.89
CA ALA A 585 -30.59 2.63 -35.54
C ALA A 585 -31.36 3.39 -34.44
N VAL A 586 -30.65 3.91 -33.42
CA VAL A 586 -31.22 4.80 -32.39
C VAL A 586 -31.76 6.09 -33.00
N GLU A 587 -31.01 6.73 -33.90
CA GLU A 587 -31.43 7.95 -34.56
C GLU A 587 -32.70 7.71 -35.40
N GLU A 588 -32.78 6.62 -36.15
CA GLU A 588 -33.94 6.28 -36.94
C GLU A 588 -35.16 5.99 -36.08
N LEU A 589 -35.00 5.21 -34.98
CA LEU A 589 -36.08 4.96 -34.04
C LEU A 589 -36.58 6.26 -33.42
N ASN A 590 -35.70 7.17 -33.00
CA ASN A 590 -36.06 8.48 -32.46
C ASN A 590 -36.79 9.35 -33.51
N ARG A 591 -36.35 9.34 -34.75
CA ARG A 591 -36.99 10.04 -35.84
C ARG A 591 -38.46 9.58 -36.05
N LEU A 592 -38.67 8.28 -36.07
CA LEU A 592 -40.00 7.67 -36.26
C LEU A 592 -40.95 7.87 -35.06
N THR A 593 -40.39 7.92 -33.85
CA THR A 593 -41.17 8.01 -32.61
C THR A 593 -41.43 9.46 -32.14
N THR A 594 -40.67 10.45 -32.65
CA THR A 594 -40.86 11.88 -32.32
C THR A 594 -42.32 12.36 -32.54
N PRO A 595 -42.99 12.06 -33.67
CA PRO A 595 -44.40 12.46 -33.85
C PRO A 595 -45.36 11.81 -32.86
N PHE A 596 -45.09 10.57 -32.49
CA PHE A 596 -45.85 9.82 -31.48
C PHE A 596 -45.69 10.48 -30.09
N ALA A 597 -44.48 10.82 -29.68
CA ALA A 597 -44.21 11.50 -28.44
C ALA A 597 -44.95 12.87 -28.36
N ALA A 598 -44.94 13.62 -29.45
CA ALA A 598 -45.69 14.88 -29.54
C ALA A 598 -47.22 14.68 -29.33
N ARG A 599 -47.81 13.69 -30.03
CA ARG A 599 -49.24 13.36 -29.85
C ARG A 599 -49.59 12.92 -28.42
N ARG A 600 -48.72 12.15 -27.77
CA ARG A 600 -48.87 11.75 -26.35
C ARG A 600 -48.84 12.98 -25.43
N MET A 601 -47.91 13.89 -25.65
CA MET A 601 -47.80 15.13 -24.88
C MET A 601 -49.05 16.01 -25.05
N ASP A 602 -49.52 16.21 -26.28
CA ASP A 602 -50.75 16.97 -26.56
C ASP A 602 -51.95 16.36 -25.88
N ARG A 603 -52.11 15.03 -25.91
CA ARG A 603 -53.16 14.31 -25.22
C ARG A 603 -53.10 14.47 -23.71
N ALA A 604 -51.90 14.38 -23.12
CA ALA A 604 -51.67 14.56 -21.69
C ALA A 604 -52.08 15.99 -21.26
N VAL A 605 -51.67 17.00 -22.04
CA VAL A 605 -52.06 18.41 -21.80
C VAL A 605 -53.57 18.61 -21.92
N GLN A 606 -54.18 18.06 -22.98
CA GLN A 606 -55.66 18.14 -23.14
C GLN A 606 -56.41 17.45 -21.99
N THR A 607 -55.88 16.32 -21.49
CA THR A 607 -56.48 15.61 -20.38
C THR A 607 -56.35 16.38 -19.05
N ALA A 608 -55.17 16.99 -18.80
CA ALA A 608 -54.93 17.82 -17.62
C ALA A 608 -55.76 19.10 -17.61
N LEU A 609 -56.06 19.67 -18.78
CA LEU A 609 -56.89 20.88 -18.93
C LEU A 609 -58.39 20.60 -18.95
N LYS A 610 -58.83 19.35 -19.15
CA LYS A 610 -60.25 18.96 -19.10
C LYS A 610 -60.80 19.14 -17.68
N GLY A 611 -61.62 20.18 -17.52
CA GLY A 611 -62.29 20.50 -16.26
C GLY A 611 -61.77 21.72 -15.51
N GLN A 612 -60.72 22.37 -16.00
CA GLN A 612 -60.24 23.65 -15.46
C GLN A 612 -60.93 24.81 -16.21
N LYS A 613 -61.44 25.80 -15.48
CA LYS A 613 -62.00 27.03 -16.08
C LYS A 613 -60.80 27.93 -16.50
N ALA A 614 -60.94 28.62 -17.65
CA ALA A 614 -59.95 29.54 -18.19
C ALA A 614 -59.55 30.67 -17.21
N GLU A 615 -60.31 30.91 -16.18
CA GLU A 615 -60.09 31.92 -15.13
C GLU A 615 -59.08 31.44 -14.06
N ASP A 616 -58.79 30.14 -13.96
CA ASP A 616 -57.84 29.55 -12.98
C ASP A 616 -56.42 29.43 -13.55
N LEU A 617 -56.18 29.85 -14.81
CA LEU A 617 -54.90 29.72 -15.56
C LEU A 617 -54.25 31.08 -15.86
N ALA A 618 -54.73 32.19 -15.30
CA ALA A 618 -54.22 33.54 -15.50
C ALA A 618 -53.29 34.01 -14.37
#